data_e883dfc70788df2d49cf3fdaf9da4370
#
_entry.id   e883dfc70788df2d49cf3fdaf9da4370
#
_cell.length_a   1.000
_cell.length_b   1.000
_cell.length_c   1.000
_cell.angle_alpha   90.00
_cell.angle_beta   90.00
_cell.angle_gamma   90.00
#
_symmetry.space_group_name_H-M   'P 1'
#
loop_
_entity.id
_entity.type
_entity.pdbx_description
1 polymer ?
#
loop_
_entity_poly.entity_id
_entity_poly.type
_entity_poly.pdbx_seq_one_letter_code
_entity_poly.pdbx_strand_id
1 'polypeptide(L)'
;TRRLGIDVFEVGTGNPGAANIFRMVGRKWGAIVFLTDFSKGALPVVLATIIQVEMVWVIASGIAAVLGHWFPIFLRFKGGAGLATGAGAILIMSPVLGLITIIAGVPLIKILRDTGVGAGVAGAGYILANAFVGTTDIAIGSCAIGGLVLLRWFVVTFLLSSGR
;
A
#
# COMPACT_ATOMS: atom_id res chain seq x y z
N THR A 1 4.99 7.74 -18.09
CA THR A 1 6.12 6.90 -18.56
C THR A 1 6.13 6.74 -20.07
N ARG A 2 5.01 6.43 -20.74
CA ARG A 2 4.96 6.33 -22.22
C ARG A 2 5.49 7.59 -22.94
N ARG A 3 5.21 8.80 -22.40
CA ARG A 3 5.77 10.06 -22.93
C ARG A 3 7.28 10.23 -22.74
N LEU A 4 7.88 9.45 -21.84
CA LEU A 4 9.32 9.46 -21.56
C LEU A 4 10.05 8.28 -22.21
N GLY A 5 9.36 7.44 -22.98
CA GLY A 5 9.95 6.24 -23.61
C GLY A 5 10.39 5.17 -22.62
N ILE A 6 9.95 5.23 -21.36
CA ILE A 6 10.34 4.28 -20.31
C ILE A 6 9.20 3.30 -20.05
N ASP A 7 9.45 1.99 -20.23
CA ASP A 7 8.54 0.96 -19.75
C ASP A 7 8.88 0.58 -18.31
N VAL A 8 7.95 0.89 -17.40
CA VAL A 8 8.15 0.64 -15.96
C VAL A 8 8.17 -0.83 -15.58
N PHE A 9 7.66 -1.70 -16.45
CA PHE A 9 7.69 -3.15 -16.26
C PHE A 9 9.03 -3.78 -16.65
N GLU A 10 9.87 -3.04 -17.39
CA GLU A 10 11.18 -3.50 -17.86
C GLU A 10 12.34 -2.88 -17.07
N VAL A 11 12.08 -1.87 -16.21
CA VAL A 11 13.13 -1.18 -15.45
C VAL A 11 13.04 -1.44 -13.95
N GLY A 12 14.19 -1.52 -13.30
CA GLY A 12 14.32 -1.74 -11.87
C GLY A 12 13.67 -3.04 -11.42
N THR A 13 12.69 -2.96 -10.52
CA THR A 13 11.96 -4.14 -10.02
C THR A 13 10.83 -4.61 -10.97
N GLY A 14 10.57 -3.90 -12.05
CA GLY A 14 9.41 -4.16 -12.92
C GLY A 14 8.04 -3.88 -12.27
N ASN A 15 8.02 -3.33 -11.05
CA ASN A 15 6.79 -2.99 -10.34
C ASN A 15 6.37 -1.55 -10.70
N PRO A 16 5.11 -1.29 -11.14
CA PRO A 16 4.65 0.06 -11.47
C PRO A 16 4.42 0.95 -10.23
N GLY A 17 4.74 0.48 -9.02
CA GLY A 17 4.57 1.21 -7.77
C GLY A 17 5.54 2.37 -7.59
N ALA A 18 5.19 3.27 -6.66
CA ALA A 18 5.89 4.53 -6.40
C ALA A 18 7.40 4.40 -6.18
N ALA A 19 7.86 3.37 -5.44
CA ALA A 19 9.27 3.18 -5.12
C ALA A 19 10.13 2.88 -6.37
N ASN A 20 9.63 2.08 -7.30
CA ASN A 20 10.31 1.80 -8.56
C ASN A 20 10.33 3.05 -9.46
N ILE A 21 9.21 3.74 -9.59
CA ILE A 21 9.10 4.98 -10.35
C ILE A 21 10.03 6.05 -9.79
N PHE A 22 10.12 6.17 -8.46
CA PHE A 22 11.01 7.13 -7.79
C PHE A 22 12.48 6.91 -8.14
N ARG A 23 12.91 5.63 -8.19
CA ARG A 23 14.30 5.26 -8.48
C ARG A 23 14.63 5.33 -9.96
N MET A 24 13.75 4.82 -10.83
CA MET A 24 14.04 4.60 -12.24
C MET A 24 13.60 5.73 -13.16
N VAL A 25 12.56 6.49 -12.78
CA VAL A 25 12.00 7.57 -13.61
C VAL A 25 12.28 8.94 -13.00
N GLY A 26 12.27 9.05 -11.67
CA GLY A 26 12.61 10.27 -10.96
C GLY A 26 11.68 10.58 -9.79
N ARG A 27 12.21 11.41 -8.87
CA ARG A 27 11.57 11.74 -7.59
C ARG A 27 10.16 12.33 -7.74
N LYS A 28 9.99 13.27 -8.69
CA LYS A 28 8.71 13.93 -8.95
C LYS A 28 7.63 12.92 -9.34
N TRP A 29 7.95 12.02 -10.28
CA TRP A 29 7.01 11.02 -10.76
C TRP A 29 6.70 9.96 -9.70
N GLY A 30 7.70 9.54 -8.94
CA GLY A 30 7.49 8.64 -7.80
C GLY A 30 6.58 9.24 -6.73
N ALA A 31 6.73 10.53 -6.41
CA ALA A 31 5.87 11.23 -5.48
C ALA A 31 4.41 11.33 -5.99
N ILE A 32 4.22 11.64 -7.27
CA ILE A 32 2.88 11.68 -7.89
C ILE A 32 2.20 10.30 -7.80
N VAL A 33 2.93 9.24 -8.15
CA VAL A 33 2.40 7.86 -8.06
C VAL A 33 2.08 7.50 -6.62
N PHE A 34 2.97 7.83 -5.67
CA PHE A 34 2.71 7.61 -4.24
C PHE A 34 1.43 8.30 -3.78
N LEU A 35 1.30 9.60 -4.03
CA LEU A 35 0.12 10.38 -3.63
C LEU A 35 -1.16 9.83 -4.27
N THR A 36 -1.11 9.49 -5.55
CA THR A 36 -2.27 8.92 -6.25
C THR A 36 -2.66 7.56 -5.66
N ASP A 37 -1.69 6.70 -5.42
CA ASP A 37 -1.95 5.36 -4.87
C ASP A 37 -2.41 5.42 -3.41
N PHE A 38 -1.85 6.32 -2.62
CA PHE A 38 -2.28 6.60 -1.25
C PHE A 38 -3.72 7.12 -1.21
N SER A 39 -4.04 8.09 -2.07
CA SER A 39 -5.39 8.65 -2.16
C SER A 39 -6.43 7.61 -2.58
N LYS A 40 -6.10 6.69 -3.48
CA LYS A 40 -6.99 5.57 -3.86
C LYS A 40 -7.38 4.70 -2.67
N GLY A 41 -6.47 4.51 -1.72
CA GLY A 41 -6.76 3.78 -0.49
C GLY A 41 -7.53 4.60 0.53
N ALA A 42 -7.15 5.85 0.72
CA ALA A 42 -7.75 6.74 1.71
C ALA A 42 -9.19 7.15 1.35
N LEU A 43 -9.44 7.58 0.12
CA LEU A 43 -10.72 8.16 -0.29
C LEU A 43 -11.93 7.23 -0.09
N PRO A 44 -11.91 5.95 -0.52
CA PRO A 44 -13.04 5.05 -0.29
C PRO A 44 -13.35 4.86 1.19
N VAL A 45 -12.31 4.74 2.02
CA VAL A 45 -12.45 4.59 3.47
C VAL A 45 -13.01 5.86 4.12
N VAL A 46 -12.51 7.05 3.72
CA VAL A 46 -13.05 8.35 4.16
C VAL A 46 -14.52 8.46 3.82
N LEU A 47 -14.88 8.18 2.56
CA LEU A 47 -16.28 8.27 2.10
C LEU A 47 -17.18 7.32 2.90
N ALA A 48 -16.79 6.06 3.07
CA ALA A 48 -17.53 5.08 3.85
C ALA A 48 -17.72 5.54 5.32
N THR A 49 -16.69 6.16 5.90
CA THR A 49 -16.74 6.71 7.26
C THR A 49 -17.67 7.93 7.35
N ILE A 50 -17.61 8.85 6.38
CA ILE A 50 -18.44 10.07 6.39
C ILE A 50 -19.92 9.73 6.24
N ILE A 51 -20.28 8.78 5.37
CA ILE A 51 -21.68 8.34 5.20
C ILE A 51 -22.13 7.38 6.30
N GLN A 52 -21.28 7.13 7.31
CA GLN A 52 -21.61 6.38 8.52
C GLN A 52 -22.13 4.95 8.25
N VAL A 53 -21.58 4.26 7.26
CA VAL A 53 -21.89 2.83 7.06
C VAL A 53 -21.27 1.98 8.19
N GLU A 54 -21.78 0.77 8.35
CA GLU A 54 -21.23 -0.19 9.29
C GLU A 54 -19.75 -0.45 9.03
N MET A 55 -18.96 -0.71 10.08
CA MET A 55 -17.52 -0.90 10.00
C MET A 55 -17.09 -1.98 8.99
N VAL A 56 -17.91 -3.01 8.78
CA VAL A 56 -17.66 -4.04 7.77
C VAL A 56 -17.54 -3.46 6.36
N TRP A 57 -18.34 -2.45 6.03
CA TRP A 57 -18.30 -1.78 4.72
C TRP A 57 -17.11 -0.81 4.61
N VAL A 58 -16.72 -0.18 5.72
CA VAL A 58 -15.50 0.62 5.80
C VAL A 58 -14.28 -0.26 5.49
N ILE A 59 -14.19 -1.43 6.12
CA ILE A 59 -13.12 -2.42 5.88
C ILE A 59 -13.16 -2.92 4.43
N ALA A 60 -14.36 -3.29 3.95
CA ALA A 60 -14.55 -3.78 2.58
C ALA A 60 -14.10 -2.74 1.53
N SER A 61 -14.32 -1.44 1.78
CA SER A 61 -13.88 -0.37 0.89
C SER A 61 -12.36 -0.28 0.79
N GLY A 62 -11.65 -0.44 1.90
CA GLY A 62 -10.19 -0.50 1.94
C GLY A 62 -9.62 -1.72 1.21
N ILE A 63 -10.22 -2.90 1.44
CA ILE A 63 -9.86 -4.14 0.73
C ILE A 63 -10.09 -3.99 -0.78
N ALA A 64 -11.25 -3.48 -1.19
CA ALA A 64 -11.58 -3.26 -2.59
C ALA A 64 -10.59 -2.29 -3.27
N ALA A 65 -10.16 -1.23 -2.55
CA ALA A 65 -9.15 -0.30 -3.05
C ALA A 65 -7.81 -0.99 -3.31
N VAL A 66 -7.35 -1.87 -2.39
CA VAL A 66 -6.11 -2.64 -2.55
C VAL A 66 -6.22 -3.62 -3.71
N LEU A 67 -7.32 -4.35 -3.81
CA LEU A 67 -7.56 -5.29 -4.92
C LEU A 67 -7.63 -4.57 -6.27
N GLY A 68 -8.31 -3.41 -6.33
CA GLY A 68 -8.35 -2.57 -7.53
C GLY A 68 -6.98 -2.02 -7.93
N HIS A 69 -6.11 -1.73 -6.96
CA HIS A 69 -4.71 -1.37 -7.24
C HIS A 69 -3.90 -2.56 -7.78
N TRP A 70 -4.18 -3.80 -7.36
CA TRP A 70 -3.50 -4.98 -7.87
C TRP A 70 -3.89 -5.33 -9.30
N PHE A 71 -5.16 -5.11 -9.64
CA PHE A 71 -5.75 -5.50 -10.92
C PHE A 71 -6.29 -4.29 -11.69
N PRO A 72 -5.46 -3.25 -11.97
CA PRO A 72 -5.92 -2.07 -12.68
C PRO A 72 -6.18 -2.40 -14.15
N ILE A 73 -7.41 -2.15 -14.61
CA ILE A 73 -7.85 -2.40 -15.99
C ILE A 73 -6.93 -1.68 -16.99
N PHE A 74 -6.57 -0.42 -16.70
CA PHE A 74 -5.73 0.41 -17.57
C PHE A 74 -4.28 -0.08 -17.72
N LEU A 75 -3.80 -0.94 -16.83
CA LEU A 75 -2.47 -1.56 -16.88
C LEU A 75 -2.55 -3.06 -17.23
N ARG A 76 -3.64 -3.50 -17.87
CA ARG A 76 -3.87 -4.91 -18.24
C ARG A 76 -3.70 -5.83 -17.04
N PHE A 77 -4.27 -5.43 -15.90
CA PHE A 77 -4.23 -6.16 -14.63
C PHE A 77 -2.84 -6.37 -14.02
N LYS A 78 -1.83 -5.59 -14.46
CA LYS A 78 -0.47 -5.61 -13.91
C LYS A 78 -0.27 -4.45 -12.94
N GLY A 79 -0.89 -4.53 -11.77
CA GLY A 79 -0.78 -3.52 -10.72
C GLY A 79 0.45 -3.68 -9.82
N GLY A 80 0.62 -2.72 -8.91
CA GLY A 80 1.70 -2.70 -7.93
C GLY A 80 1.45 -3.59 -6.72
N ALA A 81 2.34 -3.50 -5.71
CA ALA A 81 2.23 -4.26 -4.46
C ALA A 81 1.13 -3.74 -3.52
N GLY A 82 0.68 -2.49 -3.69
CA GLY A 82 -0.40 -1.91 -2.89
C GLY A 82 0.02 -1.28 -1.56
N LEU A 83 1.33 -1.13 -1.30
CA LEU A 83 1.84 -0.55 -0.05
C LEU A 83 1.30 0.86 0.23
N ALA A 84 1.36 1.76 -0.76
CA ALA A 84 0.85 3.12 -0.61
C ALA A 84 -0.68 3.13 -0.45
N THR A 85 -1.40 2.30 -1.19
CA THR A 85 -2.86 2.16 -1.12
C THR A 85 -3.30 1.61 0.23
N GLY A 86 -2.63 0.56 0.73
CA GLY A 86 -2.87 0.03 2.07
C GLY A 86 -2.56 1.06 3.16
N ALA A 87 -1.44 1.80 3.04
CA ALA A 87 -1.09 2.86 3.97
C ALA A 87 -2.18 3.96 4.03
N GLY A 88 -2.76 4.34 2.87
CA GLY A 88 -3.87 5.29 2.82
C GLY A 88 -5.12 4.77 3.54
N ALA A 89 -5.49 3.51 3.32
CA ALA A 89 -6.66 2.91 3.97
C ALA A 89 -6.48 2.82 5.49
N ILE A 90 -5.34 2.29 5.97
CA ILE A 90 -5.07 2.11 7.40
C ILE A 90 -4.95 3.45 8.15
N LEU A 91 -4.43 4.49 7.50
CA LEU A 91 -4.37 5.83 8.10
C LEU A 91 -5.76 6.36 8.46
N ILE A 92 -6.74 6.14 7.60
CA ILE A 92 -8.11 6.61 7.86
C ILE A 92 -8.82 5.73 8.89
N MET A 93 -8.60 4.43 8.88
CA MET A 93 -9.22 3.51 9.85
C MET A 93 -8.72 3.74 11.28
N SER A 94 -7.44 4.06 11.46
CA SER A 94 -6.83 4.34 12.76
C SER A 94 -5.81 5.47 12.61
N PRO A 95 -6.25 6.74 12.63
CA PRO A 95 -5.41 7.88 12.26
C PRO A 95 -4.14 8.02 13.08
N VAL A 96 -4.23 7.86 14.39
CA VAL A 96 -3.07 8.02 15.29
C VAL A 96 -2.03 6.92 15.03
N LEU A 97 -2.45 5.66 15.08
CA LEU A 97 -1.55 4.52 14.84
C LEU A 97 -1.07 4.49 13.39
N GLY A 98 -1.93 4.83 12.44
CA GLY A 98 -1.56 4.94 11.02
C GLY A 98 -0.48 5.99 10.78
N LEU A 99 -0.60 7.16 11.41
CA LEU A 99 0.40 8.22 11.33
C LEU A 99 1.73 7.79 11.95
N ILE A 100 1.70 7.20 13.15
CA ILE A 100 2.89 6.66 13.83
C ILE A 100 3.57 5.63 12.91
N THR A 101 2.80 4.74 12.29
CA THR A 101 3.31 3.70 11.39
C THR A 101 3.98 4.29 10.16
N ILE A 102 3.41 5.32 9.55
CA ILE A 102 3.99 5.99 8.39
C ILE A 102 5.31 6.69 8.78
N ILE A 103 5.31 7.40 9.91
CA ILE A 103 6.50 8.10 10.41
C ILE A 103 7.61 7.10 10.75
N ALA A 104 7.30 5.98 11.40
CA ALA A 104 8.25 4.93 11.74
C ALA A 104 8.72 4.13 10.50
N GLY A 105 7.84 3.94 9.52
CA GLY A 105 8.14 3.21 8.29
C GLY A 105 9.22 3.85 7.43
N VAL A 106 9.28 5.18 7.38
CA VAL A 106 10.29 5.90 6.58
C VAL A 106 11.73 5.60 7.01
N PRO A 107 12.11 5.73 8.30
CA PRO A 107 13.45 5.32 8.73
C PRO A 107 13.69 3.81 8.60
N LEU A 108 12.71 2.96 8.85
CA LEU A 108 12.84 1.51 8.65
C LEU A 108 13.18 1.15 7.19
N ILE A 109 12.51 1.77 6.22
CA ILE A 109 12.84 1.59 4.79
C ILE A 109 14.27 2.00 4.49
N LYS A 110 14.76 3.10 5.09
CA LYS A 110 16.15 3.57 4.90
C LYS A 110 17.16 2.62 5.52
N ILE A 111 16.90 2.14 6.74
CA ILE A 111 17.81 1.25 7.48
C ILE A 111 17.87 -0.12 6.79
N LEU A 112 16.72 -0.69 6.45
CA LEU A 112 16.62 -2.02 5.83
C LEU A 112 16.94 -2.00 4.33
N ARG A 113 17.07 -0.80 3.72
CA ARG A 113 17.35 -0.59 2.30
C ARG A 113 16.38 -1.28 1.34
N ASP A 114 15.24 -1.70 1.85
CA ASP A 114 14.15 -2.34 1.11
C ASP A 114 12.80 -1.74 1.49
N THR A 115 12.06 -1.27 0.48
CA THR A 115 10.77 -0.60 0.70
C THR A 115 9.70 -1.58 1.20
N GLY A 116 9.71 -2.82 0.68
CA GLY A 116 8.73 -3.82 1.06
C GLY A 116 8.96 -4.35 2.47
N VAL A 117 10.21 -4.68 2.80
CA VAL A 117 10.58 -5.16 4.15
C VAL A 117 10.33 -4.06 5.18
N GLY A 118 10.79 -2.82 4.92
CA GLY A 118 10.59 -1.71 5.85
C GLY A 118 9.13 -1.37 6.10
N ALA A 119 8.32 -1.32 5.04
CA ALA A 119 6.89 -1.12 5.16
C ALA A 119 6.17 -2.33 5.79
N GLY A 120 6.65 -3.55 5.54
CA GLY A 120 6.12 -4.78 6.15
C GLY A 120 6.31 -4.81 7.66
N VAL A 121 7.52 -4.49 8.14
CA VAL A 121 7.82 -4.40 9.58
C VAL A 121 6.96 -3.31 10.26
N ALA A 122 6.86 -2.13 9.64
CA ALA A 122 6.00 -1.06 10.15
C ALA A 122 4.51 -1.48 10.16
N GLY A 123 4.05 -2.16 9.11
CA GLY A 123 2.69 -2.69 9.01
C GLY A 123 2.38 -3.77 10.05
N ALA A 124 3.31 -4.67 10.33
CA ALA A 124 3.18 -5.65 11.41
C ALA A 124 3.05 -4.96 12.78
N GLY A 125 3.86 -3.92 13.03
CA GLY A 125 3.74 -3.09 14.23
C GLY A 125 2.38 -2.41 14.34
N TYR A 126 1.83 -1.89 13.25
CA TYR A 126 0.49 -1.32 13.20
C TYR A 126 -0.60 -2.35 13.55
N ILE A 127 -0.52 -3.55 12.99
CA ILE A 127 -1.49 -4.62 13.27
C ILE A 127 -1.45 -4.97 14.76
N LEU A 128 -0.24 -5.20 15.30
CA LEU A 128 -0.06 -5.51 16.71
C LEU A 128 -0.60 -4.39 17.61
N ALA A 129 -0.27 -3.12 17.32
CA ALA A 129 -0.74 -1.99 18.11
C ALA A 129 -2.28 -1.91 18.10
N ASN A 130 -2.94 -2.11 16.96
CA ASN A 130 -4.41 -2.13 16.90
C ASN A 130 -5.03 -3.33 17.65
N ALA A 131 -4.34 -4.46 17.75
CA ALA A 131 -4.82 -5.59 18.53
C ALA A 131 -4.84 -5.30 20.06
N PHE A 132 -3.97 -4.39 20.53
CA PHE A 132 -3.92 -4.01 21.95
C PHE A 132 -4.74 -2.75 22.30
N VAL A 133 -4.84 -1.79 21.37
CA VAL A 133 -5.40 -0.46 21.66
C VAL A 133 -6.66 -0.18 20.85
N GLY A 134 -6.83 -0.86 19.71
CA GLY A 134 -7.96 -0.66 18.80
C GLY A 134 -9.21 -1.45 19.19
N THR A 135 -10.30 -1.18 18.47
CA THR A 135 -11.48 -2.05 18.52
C THR A 135 -11.19 -3.35 17.73
N THR A 136 -11.94 -4.41 18.04
CA THR A 136 -11.82 -5.70 17.34
C THR A 136 -11.99 -5.54 15.83
N ASP A 137 -12.92 -4.72 15.38
CA ASP A 137 -13.19 -4.50 13.96
C ASP A 137 -12.02 -3.82 13.25
N ILE A 138 -11.42 -2.80 13.88
CA ILE A 138 -10.24 -2.13 13.33
C ILE A 138 -9.05 -3.10 13.27
N ALA A 139 -8.87 -3.93 14.28
CA ALA A 139 -7.82 -4.96 14.29
C ALA A 139 -8.03 -5.97 13.15
N ILE A 140 -9.24 -6.48 12.95
CA ILE A 140 -9.59 -7.40 11.85
C ILE A 140 -9.32 -6.73 10.50
N GLY A 141 -9.83 -5.51 10.29
CA GLY A 141 -9.62 -4.75 9.06
C GLY A 141 -8.15 -4.48 8.77
N SER A 142 -7.39 -4.15 9.79
CA SER A 142 -5.93 -3.93 9.71
C SER A 142 -5.19 -5.20 9.32
N CYS A 143 -5.54 -6.34 9.92
CA CYS A 143 -5.00 -7.65 9.57
C CYS A 143 -5.34 -8.02 8.13
N ALA A 144 -6.58 -7.81 7.70
CA ALA A 144 -7.01 -8.14 6.35
C ALA A 144 -6.26 -7.30 5.30
N ILE A 145 -6.26 -5.97 5.45
CA ILE A 145 -5.60 -5.06 4.49
C ILE A 145 -4.08 -5.25 4.52
N GLY A 146 -3.48 -5.27 5.71
CA GLY A 146 -2.04 -5.46 5.86
C GLY A 146 -1.58 -6.82 5.37
N GLY A 147 -2.32 -7.88 5.69
CA GLY A 147 -2.04 -9.25 5.25
C GLY A 147 -2.10 -9.40 3.73
N LEU A 148 -3.11 -8.81 3.07
CA LEU A 148 -3.19 -8.76 1.61
C LEU A 148 -1.96 -8.07 1.02
N VAL A 149 -1.61 -6.87 1.50
CA VAL A 149 -0.48 -6.10 0.99
C VAL A 149 0.84 -6.87 1.15
N LEU A 150 1.05 -7.50 2.31
CA LEU A 150 2.25 -8.32 2.57
C LEU A 150 2.29 -9.56 1.68
N LEU A 151 1.15 -10.25 1.50
CA LEU A 151 1.05 -11.41 0.61
C LEU A 151 1.44 -11.03 -0.82
N ARG A 152 0.87 -9.95 -1.35
CA ARG A 152 1.19 -9.49 -2.70
C ARG A 152 2.64 -9.07 -2.85
N TRP A 153 3.17 -8.35 -1.86
CA TRP A 153 4.58 -7.98 -1.85
C TRP A 153 5.48 -9.22 -1.90
N PHE A 154 5.20 -10.23 -1.08
CA PHE A 154 5.93 -11.49 -1.07
C PHE A 154 5.87 -12.20 -2.43
N VAL A 155 4.67 -12.34 -3.00
CA VAL A 155 4.46 -12.95 -4.32
C VAL A 155 5.25 -12.22 -5.41
N VAL A 156 5.17 -10.89 -5.46
CA VAL A 156 5.87 -10.09 -6.47
C VAL A 156 7.38 -10.16 -6.28
N THR A 157 7.85 -10.10 -5.04
CA THR A 157 9.30 -10.02 -4.76
C THR A 157 9.99 -11.38 -4.87
N PHE A 158 9.38 -12.45 -4.39
CA PHE A 158 10.06 -13.75 -4.29
C PHE A 158 9.62 -14.77 -5.34
N LEU A 159 8.35 -14.77 -5.75
CA LEU A 159 7.87 -15.79 -6.67
C LEU A 159 7.93 -15.33 -8.14
N LEU A 160 7.64 -14.07 -8.42
CA LEU A 160 7.62 -13.56 -9.80
C LEU A 160 8.97 -12.97 -10.24
N SER A 161 9.86 -12.60 -9.31
CA SER A 161 11.22 -12.13 -9.64
C SER A 161 12.22 -13.26 -9.83
N SER A 162 11.99 -14.43 -9.25
CA SER A 162 12.88 -15.61 -9.39
C SER A 162 12.87 -16.25 -10.77
N GLY A 163 12.00 -15.82 -11.67
CA GLY A 163 11.88 -16.32 -13.03
C GLY A 163 12.49 -15.42 -14.13
N ARG A 164 13.28 -14.39 -13.72
CA ARG A 164 13.96 -13.49 -14.67
C ARG A 164 15.47 -13.57 -14.58
#